data_e6baf6fb6604b89ac0399636716acbe8
#
_entry.id   e6baf6fb6604b89ac0399636716acbe8
#
_cell.length_a   1.000
_cell.length_b   1.000
_cell.length_c   1.000
_cell.angle_alpha   90.00
_cell.angle_beta   90.00
_cell.angle_gamma   90.00
#
_symmetry.space_group_name_H-M   'P 1'
#
loop_
_entity.id
_entity.type
_entity.pdbx_description
1 polymer ?
#
loop_
_entity_poly.entity_id
_entity_poly.type
_entity_poly.pdbx_seq_one_letter_code
_entity_poly.pdbx_strand_id
1 'polypeptide(L)'
;MKQKKTKPTYRLRNWKEYNAALERRGSLTLWLSDEVVQAWRNTARTGERGHPQTYSDLAILTICTLQAVYHLPLRGTRGLVLSIFELLRLKLPVPSFSQLSRRRQTLEVRLPRQRRGAALHVVVDSTGVKVFGEGEWKVRQHGYTRRRTWRKLHLGVDEATGEIVAAVVTTNNYSDGQVLPDLLDQVDEAVRQVSGDGAYDKRNCYDAIRAREATATIPPQHNAKIWQHGNTKAERLVRDQNLRRIRQVGRGAWKKEVGYHRRSLAETTMFREKMIFGEQVSARSFNGQATQLLVRCAALNRMTHLGMPDSYKA
;
A
#
# COMPACT_ATOMS: atom_id res chain seq x y z
N MET A 1 41.16 5.07 -13.12
CA MET A 1 40.34 5.92 -12.23
C MET A 1 38.88 5.81 -12.67
N LYS A 2 37.97 5.23 -11.85
CA LYS A 2 36.53 5.25 -12.13
C LYS A 2 36.00 6.66 -11.84
N GLN A 3 35.57 7.38 -12.87
CA GLN A 3 34.89 8.65 -12.71
C GLN A 3 33.68 8.46 -11.75
N LYS A 4 33.67 9.16 -10.62
CA LYS A 4 32.49 9.25 -9.77
C LYS A 4 31.37 9.87 -10.59
N LYS A 5 30.39 9.05 -11.00
CA LYS A 5 29.14 9.60 -11.61
C LYS A 5 28.50 10.53 -10.56
N THR A 6 28.50 11.81 -10.82
CA THR A 6 27.74 12.79 -10.05
C THR A 6 26.27 12.38 -10.04
N LYS A 7 25.65 12.32 -8.85
CA LYS A 7 24.22 12.03 -8.76
C LYS A 7 23.46 13.16 -9.46
N PRO A 8 22.46 12.84 -10.29
CA PRO A 8 21.67 13.87 -10.95
C PRO A 8 20.96 14.73 -9.90
N THR A 9 21.01 16.05 -10.09
CA THR A 9 20.27 17.01 -9.26
C THR A 9 18.86 17.14 -9.81
N TYR A 10 17.85 17.14 -8.92
CA TYR A 10 16.45 17.32 -9.28
C TYR A 10 15.93 18.62 -8.67
N ARG A 11 15.07 19.31 -9.43
CA ARG A 11 14.33 20.49 -8.99
C ARG A 11 12.84 20.25 -9.13
N LEU A 12 12.05 20.97 -8.34
CA LEU A 12 10.59 20.92 -8.38
C LEU A 12 10.03 22.07 -9.21
N ARG A 13 9.08 21.77 -10.11
CA ARG A 13 8.34 22.80 -10.87
C ARG A 13 7.22 23.41 -10.05
N ASN A 14 6.55 22.60 -9.22
CA ASN A 14 5.36 22.95 -8.45
C ASN A 14 5.66 23.09 -6.95
N TRP A 15 6.78 23.72 -6.57
CA TRP A 15 7.18 23.81 -5.16
C TRP A 15 6.11 24.45 -4.27
N LYS A 16 5.46 25.53 -4.72
CA LYS A 16 4.46 26.27 -3.95
C LYS A 16 3.25 25.40 -3.62
N GLU A 17 2.71 24.75 -4.63
CA GLU A 17 1.55 23.85 -4.52
C GLU A 17 1.88 22.62 -3.68
N TYR A 18 3.07 22.05 -3.90
CA TYR A 18 3.54 20.91 -3.13
C TYR A 18 3.78 21.24 -1.66
N ASN A 19 4.36 22.41 -1.35
CA ASN A 19 4.53 22.87 0.02
C ASN A 19 3.18 23.05 0.72
N ALA A 20 2.21 23.69 0.08
CA ALA A 20 0.85 23.82 0.61
C ALA A 20 0.20 22.44 0.85
N ALA A 21 0.43 21.45 -0.02
CA ALA A 21 -0.02 20.08 0.17
C ALA A 21 0.65 19.42 1.39
N LEU A 22 1.94 19.68 1.64
CA LEU A 22 2.65 19.18 2.82
C LEU A 22 2.08 19.76 4.13
N GLU A 23 1.82 21.06 4.18
CA GLU A 23 1.20 21.72 5.32
C GLU A 23 -0.20 21.17 5.62
N ARG A 24 -1.01 20.97 4.58
CA ARG A 24 -2.37 20.40 4.71
C ARG A 24 -2.39 18.98 5.27
N ARG A 25 -1.32 18.18 5.13
CA ARG A 25 -1.25 16.83 5.74
C ARG A 25 -1.35 16.86 7.26
N GLY A 26 -0.90 17.94 7.90
CA GLY A 26 -1.05 18.14 9.34
C GLY A 26 -2.39 18.71 9.78
N SER A 27 -3.27 19.12 8.85
CA SER A 27 -4.55 19.74 9.16
C SER A 27 -5.55 18.74 9.69
N LEU A 28 -6.17 19.03 10.85
CA LEU A 28 -7.26 18.23 11.41
C LEU A 28 -8.48 18.15 10.50
N THR A 29 -8.78 19.23 9.76
CA THR A 29 -9.94 19.28 8.84
C THR A 29 -9.82 18.32 7.66
N LEU A 30 -8.60 17.88 7.32
CA LEU A 30 -8.40 16.83 6.34
C LEU A 30 -8.86 15.46 6.86
N TRP A 31 -8.67 15.21 8.15
CA TRP A 31 -8.88 13.90 8.77
C TRP A 31 -10.23 13.78 9.47
N LEU A 32 -10.78 14.89 9.95
CA LEU A 32 -12.08 14.96 10.63
C LEU A 32 -12.96 15.95 9.88
N SER A 33 -13.75 15.46 8.93
CA SER A 33 -14.70 16.26 8.15
C SER A 33 -16.09 16.28 8.81
N ASP A 34 -16.94 17.21 8.38
CA ASP A 34 -18.35 17.30 8.82
C ASP A 34 -19.12 15.99 8.54
N GLU A 35 -18.86 15.34 7.41
CA GLU A 35 -19.44 14.05 7.06
C GLU A 35 -19.12 12.96 8.09
N VAL A 36 -17.86 12.93 8.57
CA VAL A 36 -17.44 12.00 9.62
C VAL A 36 -18.17 12.29 10.93
N VAL A 37 -18.34 13.56 11.28
CA VAL A 37 -19.04 14.00 12.49
C VAL A 37 -20.51 13.60 12.43
N GLN A 38 -21.18 13.81 11.31
CA GLN A 38 -22.57 13.42 11.08
C GLN A 38 -22.76 11.90 11.12
N ALA A 39 -21.86 11.14 10.49
CA ALA A 39 -21.90 9.69 10.45
C ALA A 39 -21.21 9.00 11.64
N TRP A 40 -20.93 9.72 12.74
CA TRP A 40 -20.16 9.20 13.87
C TRP A 40 -20.80 8.00 14.55
N ARG A 41 -22.12 8.07 14.75
CA ARG A 41 -22.88 7.00 15.40
C ARG A 41 -23.35 5.97 14.38
N ASN A 42 -23.30 4.71 14.79
CA ASN A 42 -23.94 3.65 14.01
C ASN A 42 -25.45 3.70 14.22
N THR A 43 -26.19 3.92 13.17
CA THR A 43 -27.67 3.92 13.18
C THR A 43 -28.27 2.61 12.71
N ALA A 44 -27.46 1.72 12.12
CA ALA A 44 -27.91 0.43 11.63
C ALA A 44 -28.18 -0.53 12.81
N ARG A 45 -29.38 -1.13 12.79
CA ARG A 45 -29.73 -2.24 13.72
C ARG A 45 -29.44 -3.55 13.01
N THR A 46 -28.54 -4.36 13.53
CA THR A 46 -28.17 -5.65 12.92
C THR A 46 -29.17 -6.78 13.20
N GLY A 47 -30.09 -6.60 14.13
CA GLY A 47 -31.01 -7.67 14.56
C GLY A 47 -30.34 -8.81 15.32
N GLU A 48 -29.02 -8.80 15.45
CA GLU A 48 -28.25 -9.83 16.16
C GLU A 48 -28.36 -9.66 17.68
N ARG A 49 -28.27 -10.79 18.41
CA ARG A 49 -28.22 -10.78 19.88
C ARG A 49 -26.93 -10.10 20.34
N GLY A 50 -27.05 -9.14 21.25
CA GLY A 50 -25.91 -8.46 21.86
C GLY A 50 -26.10 -6.94 21.92
N HIS A 51 -25.10 -6.25 22.46
CA HIS A 51 -25.13 -4.79 22.54
C HIS A 51 -24.82 -4.19 21.15
N PRO A 52 -25.69 -3.34 20.59
CA PRO A 52 -25.49 -2.76 19.27
C PRO A 52 -24.20 -1.93 19.22
N GLN A 53 -23.58 -1.91 18.06
CA GLN A 53 -22.37 -1.13 17.81
C GLN A 53 -22.71 0.37 17.85
N THR A 54 -22.20 1.08 18.85
CA THR A 54 -22.46 2.52 19.04
C THR A 54 -21.78 3.40 18.00
N TYR A 55 -20.63 2.98 17.51
CA TYR A 55 -19.77 3.76 16.62
C TYR A 55 -19.80 3.18 15.20
N SER A 56 -19.89 4.05 14.22
CA SER A 56 -19.78 3.65 12.81
C SER A 56 -18.35 3.19 12.47
N ASP A 57 -18.21 2.43 11.38
CA ASP A 57 -16.90 2.08 10.85
C ASP A 57 -16.10 3.31 10.43
N LEU A 58 -16.79 4.34 9.92
CA LEU A 58 -16.17 5.61 9.57
C LEU A 58 -15.57 6.32 10.80
N ALA A 59 -16.25 6.31 11.95
CA ALA A 59 -15.73 6.86 13.20
C ALA A 59 -14.47 6.09 13.65
N ILE A 60 -14.51 4.76 13.63
CA ILE A 60 -13.36 3.92 14.00
C ILE A 60 -12.19 4.14 13.02
N LEU A 61 -12.46 4.18 11.72
CA LEU A 61 -11.46 4.45 10.67
C LEU A 61 -10.79 5.81 10.89
N THR A 62 -11.59 6.84 11.16
CA THR A 62 -11.08 8.20 11.43
C THR A 62 -10.15 8.22 12.63
N ILE A 63 -10.53 7.59 13.75
CA ILE A 63 -9.68 7.53 14.95
C ILE A 63 -8.39 6.75 14.65
N CYS A 64 -8.46 5.63 13.91
CA CYS A 64 -7.29 4.87 13.49
C CYS A 64 -6.40 5.68 12.54
N THR A 65 -6.98 6.52 11.69
CA THR A 65 -6.24 7.44 10.81
C THR A 65 -5.51 8.52 11.63
N LEU A 66 -6.19 9.15 12.58
CA LEU A 66 -5.56 10.11 13.51
C LEU A 66 -4.43 9.43 14.30
N GLN A 67 -4.64 8.20 14.77
CA GLN A 67 -3.60 7.41 15.41
C GLN A 67 -2.36 7.26 14.52
N ALA A 68 -2.53 6.91 13.27
CA ALA A 68 -1.45 6.69 12.32
C ALA A 68 -0.73 8.00 11.97
N VAL A 69 -1.47 9.06 11.67
CA VAL A 69 -0.93 10.36 11.22
C VAL A 69 -0.17 11.07 12.32
N TYR A 70 -0.68 11.03 13.57
CA TYR A 70 -0.05 11.71 14.71
C TYR A 70 0.80 10.78 15.59
N HIS A 71 1.04 9.55 15.17
CA HIS A 71 1.90 8.57 15.85
C HIS A 71 1.55 8.32 17.32
N LEU A 72 0.27 8.35 17.65
CA LEU A 72 -0.17 8.24 19.04
C LEU A 72 -0.49 6.78 19.44
N PRO A 73 -0.26 6.38 20.70
CA PRO A 73 -0.83 5.14 21.24
C PRO A 73 -2.35 5.27 21.35
N LEU A 74 -3.10 4.14 21.37
CA LEU A 74 -4.57 4.17 21.39
C LEU A 74 -5.18 5.03 22.52
N ARG A 75 -4.57 5.04 23.70
CA ARG A 75 -5.03 5.88 24.82
C ARG A 75 -4.79 7.36 24.55
N GLY A 76 -3.62 7.71 24.00
CA GLY A 76 -3.31 9.08 23.58
C GLY A 76 -4.23 9.55 22.46
N THR A 77 -4.52 8.69 21.48
CA THR A 77 -5.47 9.00 20.40
C THR A 77 -6.88 9.29 20.94
N ARG A 78 -7.34 8.48 21.90
CA ARG A 78 -8.63 8.76 22.58
C ARG A 78 -8.62 10.13 23.27
N GLY A 79 -7.54 10.47 23.99
CA GLY A 79 -7.38 11.78 24.64
C GLY A 79 -7.41 12.92 23.62
N LEU A 80 -6.70 12.78 22.49
CA LEU A 80 -6.73 13.77 21.41
C LEU A 80 -8.15 13.98 20.88
N VAL A 81 -8.90 12.90 20.58
CA VAL A 81 -10.26 13.00 20.06
C VAL A 81 -11.22 13.63 21.07
N LEU A 82 -11.08 13.29 22.35
CA LEU A 82 -11.86 13.94 23.43
C LEU A 82 -11.61 15.44 23.47
N SER A 83 -10.34 15.86 23.43
CA SER A 83 -9.95 17.28 23.42
C SER A 83 -10.46 18.02 22.18
N ILE A 84 -10.37 17.40 20.99
CA ILE A 84 -10.93 17.97 19.76
C ILE A 84 -12.45 18.18 19.89
N PHE A 85 -13.18 17.18 20.41
CA PHE A 85 -14.63 17.28 20.56
C PHE A 85 -15.04 18.34 21.60
N GLU A 86 -14.27 18.50 22.65
CA GLU A 86 -14.45 19.57 23.64
C GLU A 86 -14.25 20.95 22.99
N LEU A 87 -13.14 21.15 22.29
CA LEU A 87 -12.83 22.41 21.59
C LEU A 87 -13.87 22.76 20.54
N LEU A 88 -14.36 21.78 19.79
CA LEU A 88 -15.40 21.95 18.77
C LEU A 88 -16.83 21.93 19.36
N ARG A 89 -16.99 21.78 20.66
CA ARG A 89 -18.28 21.67 21.37
C ARG A 89 -19.18 20.55 20.84
N LEU A 90 -18.58 19.44 20.36
CA LEU A 90 -19.31 18.30 19.83
C LEU A 90 -19.74 17.36 20.98
N LYS A 91 -21.04 17.12 21.11
CA LYS A 91 -21.60 16.18 22.11
C LYS A 91 -21.64 14.76 21.54
N LEU A 92 -20.50 14.23 21.11
CA LEU A 92 -20.36 12.89 20.56
C LEU A 92 -19.58 11.98 21.53
N PRO A 93 -20.00 10.72 21.69
CA PRO A 93 -19.25 9.78 22.52
C PRO A 93 -17.95 9.38 21.81
N VAL A 94 -16.89 9.13 22.56
CA VAL A 94 -15.60 8.66 22.04
C VAL A 94 -15.35 7.23 22.54
N PRO A 95 -15.06 6.27 21.64
CA PRO A 95 -14.84 4.89 22.03
C PRO A 95 -13.65 4.74 22.98
N SER A 96 -13.75 3.79 23.90
CA SER A 96 -12.63 3.43 24.75
C SER A 96 -11.51 2.79 23.92
N PHE A 97 -10.27 2.80 24.46
CA PHE A 97 -9.14 2.16 23.77
C PHE A 97 -9.35 0.66 23.55
N SER A 98 -10.10 -0.02 24.43
CA SER A 98 -10.44 -1.43 24.26
C SER A 98 -11.48 -1.67 23.16
N GLN A 99 -12.46 -0.77 23.02
CA GLN A 99 -13.41 -0.79 21.91
C GLN A 99 -12.69 -0.54 20.57
N LEU A 100 -11.81 0.46 20.51
CA LEU A 100 -10.98 0.71 19.34
C LEU A 100 -10.13 -0.51 18.97
N SER A 101 -9.49 -1.14 19.96
CA SER A 101 -8.67 -2.33 19.73
C SER A 101 -9.47 -3.52 19.22
N ARG A 102 -10.70 -3.70 19.65
CA ARG A 102 -11.59 -4.77 19.16
C ARG A 102 -12.14 -4.46 17.77
N ARG A 103 -12.72 -3.25 17.60
CA ARG A 103 -13.37 -2.85 16.35
C ARG A 103 -12.41 -2.80 15.17
N ARG A 104 -11.18 -2.36 15.34
CA ARG A 104 -10.21 -2.35 14.24
C ARG A 104 -9.87 -3.74 13.69
N GLN A 105 -10.12 -4.83 14.43
CA GLN A 105 -9.82 -6.18 13.95
C GLN A 105 -10.81 -6.66 12.88
N THR A 106 -11.99 -6.06 12.83
CA THR A 106 -13.06 -6.38 11.88
C THR A 106 -13.37 -5.21 10.94
N LEU A 107 -12.58 -4.12 11.02
CA LEU A 107 -12.78 -2.94 10.20
C LEU A 107 -12.37 -3.21 8.74
N GLU A 108 -13.32 -3.05 7.83
CA GLU A 108 -13.03 -3.02 6.41
C GLU A 108 -12.46 -1.65 6.02
N VAL A 109 -11.25 -1.65 5.48
CA VAL A 109 -10.58 -0.41 5.05
C VAL A 109 -10.60 -0.33 3.53
N ARG A 110 -11.40 0.59 3.01
CA ARG A 110 -11.40 0.89 1.58
C ARG A 110 -10.36 1.95 1.27
N LEU A 111 -9.61 1.76 0.19
CA LEU A 111 -8.63 2.73 -0.27
C LEU A 111 -9.33 3.86 -1.02
N PRO A 112 -9.22 5.13 -0.59
CA PRO A 112 -9.77 6.25 -1.34
C PRO A 112 -9.02 6.39 -2.67
N ARG A 113 -9.76 6.54 -3.77
CA ARG A 113 -9.20 6.59 -5.13
C ARG A 113 -9.86 7.68 -5.96
N GLN A 114 -9.08 8.30 -6.85
CA GLN A 114 -9.58 9.21 -7.88
C GLN A 114 -9.70 8.45 -9.20
N ARG A 115 -10.90 7.96 -9.51
CA ARG A 115 -11.17 7.25 -10.77
C ARG A 115 -11.02 8.22 -11.95
N ARG A 116 -10.19 7.87 -12.94
CA ARG A 116 -9.91 8.71 -14.12
C ARG A 116 -10.53 8.18 -15.42
N GLY A 117 -11.20 7.04 -15.38
CA GLY A 117 -11.81 6.41 -16.56
C GLY A 117 -10.82 5.76 -17.55
N ALA A 118 -9.51 5.91 -17.35
CA ALA A 118 -8.48 5.30 -18.17
C ALA A 118 -8.03 3.95 -17.60
N ALA A 119 -7.67 3.02 -18.47
CA ALA A 119 -7.12 1.73 -18.08
C ALA A 119 -5.78 1.90 -17.33
N LEU A 120 -5.63 1.22 -16.20
CA LEU A 120 -4.52 1.39 -15.27
C LEU A 120 -3.24 0.67 -15.74
N HIS A 121 -2.10 1.27 -15.42
CA HIS A 121 -0.84 0.56 -15.34
C HIS A 121 -0.52 0.32 -13.86
N VAL A 122 -0.69 -0.91 -13.39
CA VAL A 122 -0.48 -1.29 -12.00
C VAL A 122 0.95 -1.76 -11.81
N VAL A 123 1.68 -1.10 -10.93
CA VAL A 123 3.02 -1.49 -10.51
C VAL A 123 2.93 -2.20 -9.17
N VAL A 124 3.44 -3.44 -9.11
CA VAL A 124 3.35 -4.27 -7.90
C VAL A 124 4.72 -4.49 -7.26
N ASP A 125 4.72 -4.47 -5.94
CA ASP A 125 5.90 -4.80 -5.13
C ASP A 125 5.47 -5.15 -3.70
N SER A 126 6.40 -5.65 -2.87
CA SER A 126 6.14 -5.96 -1.46
C SER A 126 7.22 -5.41 -0.55
N THR A 127 6.86 -5.12 0.69
CA THR A 127 7.81 -4.68 1.70
C THR A 127 7.56 -5.34 3.05
N GLY A 128 8.65 -5.61 3.80
CA GLY A 128 8.56 -6.11 5.16
C GLY A 128 8.32 -4.97 6.16
N VAL A 129 7.41 -5.19 7.11
CA VAL A 129 7.10 -4.30 8.22
C VAL A 129 7.28 -5.06 9.53
N LYS A 130 8.01 -4.47 10.50
CA LYS A 130 8.30 -5.10 11.79
C LYS A 130 7.06 -5.14 12.68
N VAL A 131 6.94 -6.18 13.50
CA VAL A 131 5.95 -6.21 14.59
C VAL A 131 6.62 -5.73 15.87
N PHE A 132 6.03 -4.72 16.50
CA PHE A 132 6.55 -4.11 17.73
C PHE A 132 6.56 -5.13 18.90
N GLY A 133 7.65 -5.14 19.66
CA GLY A 133 7.78 -5.95 20.89
C GLY A 133 8.11 -7.41 20.67
N GLU A 134 8.16 -7.92 19.43
CA GLU A 134 8.60 -9.28 19.15
C GLU A 134 10.07 -9.29 18.70
N GLY A 135 10.95 -9.71 19.59
CA GLY A 135 12.25 -10.29 19.22
C GLY A 135 13.48 -9.42 19.36
N GLU A 136 13.44 -8.09 19.42
CA GLU A 136 14.70 -7.33 19.51
C GLU A 136 15.42 -7.55 20.85
N TRP A 137 14.71 -7.58 21.96
CA TRP A 137 15.32 -7.82 23.27
C TRP A 137 15.67 -9.30 23.48
N LYS A 138 14.80 -10.21 23.08
CA LYS A 138 15.04 -11.66 23.17
C LYS A 138 16.14 -12.15 22.23
N VAL A 139 16.28 -11.54 21.04
CA VAL A 139 17.39 -11.85 20.10
C VAL A 139 18.73 -11.36 20.65
N ARG A 140 18.77 -10.23 21.37
CA ARG A 140 19.99 -9.75 22.05
C ARG A 140 20.41 -10.65 23.22
N GLN A 141 19.47 -11.26 23.95
CA GLN A 141 19.75 -12.13 25.09
C GLN A 141 20.00 -13.60 24.73
N HIS A 142 19.32 -14.14 23.71
CA HIS A 142 19.26 -15.58 23.44
C HIS A 142 19.74 -15.98 22.03
N GLY A 143 20.39 -15.09 21.30
CA GLY A 143 20.93 -15.36 19.97
C GLY A 143 19.89 -15.52 18.86
N TYR A 144 20.37 -15.81 17.65
CA TYR A 144 19.63 -15.78 16.38
C TYR A 144 18.48 -16.81 16.22
N THR A 145 18.18 -17.61 17.21
CA THR A 145 17.26 -18.77 17.11
C THR A 145 15.78 -18.41 17.14
N ARG A 146 15.38 -17.19 17.47
CA ARG A 146 13.97 -16.76 17.38
C ARG A 146 13.79 -15.74 16.26
N ARG A 147 13.14 -16.19 15.18
CA ARG A 147 12.81 -15.37 14.00
C ARG A 147 12.01 -14.14 14.43
N ARG A 148 12.46 -12.95 14.01
CA ARG A 148 11.68 -11.72 14.10
C ARG A 148 10.38 -11.92 13.32
N THR A 149 9.25 -11.57 13.93
CA THR A 149 7.96 -11.62 13.23
C THR A 149 7.81 -10.38 12.35
N TRP A 150 7.68 -10.62 11.07
CA TRP A 150 7.45 -9.59 10.07
C TRP A 150 6.06 -9.77 9.47
N ARG A 151 5.49 -8.66 9.02
CA ARG A 151 4.36 -8.68 8.09
C ARG A 151 4.84 -8.22 6.73
N LYS A 152 4.30 -8.81 5.69
CA LYS A 152 4.54 -8.33 4.32
C LYS A 152 3.34 -7.49 3.90
N LEU A 153 3.62 -6.28 3.47
CA LEU A 153 2.67 -5.39 2.82
C LEU A 153 2.93 -5.47 1.32
N HIS A 154 1.97 -6.02 0.58
CA HIS A 154 1.97 -6.06 -0.88
C HIS A 154 1.12 -4.92 -1.39
N LEU A 155 1.64 -4.16 -2.36
CA LEU A 155 0.98 -2.99 -2.94
C LEU A 155 0.86 -3.14 -4.45
N GLY A 156 -0.32 -2.77 -4.96
CA GLY A 156 -0.51 -2.36 -6.35
C GLY A 156 -0.64 -0.85 -6.39
N VAL A 157 0.19 -0.19 -7.20
CA VAL A 157 0.26 1.27 -7.31
C VAL A 157 -0.04 1.66 -8.76
N ASP A 158 -0.94 2.62 -8.97
CA ASP A 158 -1.14 3.20 -10.29
C ASP A 158 0.08 4.03 -10.70
N GLU A 159 0.64 3.69 -11.82
CA GLU A 159 1.85 4.32 -12.35
C GLU A 159 1.65 5.80 -12.68
N ALA A 160 0.45 6.19 -13.09
CA ALA A 160 0.16 7.56 -13.51
C ALA A 160 -0.05 8.52 -12.33
N THR A 161 -0.61 8.03 -11.22
CA THR A 161 -1.00 8.87 -10.08
C THR A 161 -0.15 8.66 -8.84
N GLY A 162 0.49 7.49 -8.71
CA GLY A 162 1.15 7.06 -7.50
C GLY A 162 0.18 6.66 -6.37
N GLU A 163 -1.11 6.50 -6.67
CA GLU A 163 -2.12 5.99 -5.74
C GLU A 163 -1.98 4.50 -5.51
N ILE A 164 -2.18 4.05 -4.29
CA ILE A 164 -2.30 2.63 -3.96
C ILE A 164 -3.69 2.17 -4.40
N VAL A 165 -3.75 1.31 -5.40
CA VAL A 165 -5.00 0.78 -5.96
C VAL A 165 -5.41 -0.55 -5.36
N ALA A 166 -4.44 -1.28 -4.79
CA ALA A 166 -4.66 -2.53 -4.09
C ALA A 166 -3.62 -2.70 -2.97
N ALA A 167 -4.02 -3.31 -1.86
CA ALA A 167 -3.11 -3.60 -0.76
C ALA A 167 -3.52 -4.90 -0.06
N VAL A 168 -2.55 -5.79 0.14
CA VAL A 168 -2.73 -7.06 0.86
C VAL A 168 -1.65 -7.19 1.93
N VAL A 169 -2.04 -7.62 3.12
CA VAL A 169 -1.11 -7.87 4.22
C VAL A 169 -1.04 -9.37 4.50
N THR A 170 0.16 -9.91 4.51
CA THR A 170 0.40 -11.33 4.77
C THR A 170 1.44 -11.55 5.86
N THR A 171 1.58 -12.80 6.30
CA THR A 171 2.75 -13.23 7.03
C THR A 171 3.96 -13.38 6.08
N ASN A 172 5.15 -13.55 6.63
CA ASN A 172 6.38 -13.73 5.84
C ASN A 172 6.44 -15.05 5.03
N ASN A 173 5.49 -15.96 5.24
CA ASN A 173 5.46 -17.26 4.56
C ASN A 173 4.92 -17.18 3.12
N TYR A 174 4.23 -16.10 2.77
CA TYR A 174 3.68 -15.91 1.44
C TYR A 174 4.72 -15.30 0.50
N SER A 175 4.88 -15.90 -0.67
CA SER A 175 5.70 -15.31 -1.75
C SER A 175 4.91 -14.25 -2.52
N ASP A 176 5.60 -13.27 -3.09
CA ASP A 176 4.97 -12.14 -3.79
C ASP A 176 4.04 -12.58 -4.94
N GLY A 177 4.51 -13.56 -5.72
CA GLY A 177 3.70 -14.09 -6.81
C GLY A 177 2.44 -14.86 -6.40
N GLN A 178 2.32 -15.33 -5.16
CA GLN A 178 1.09 -15.95 -4.67
C GLN A 178 -0.01 -14.92 -4.39
N VAL A 179 0.36 -13.69 -4.09
CA VAL A 179 -0.54 -12.61 -3.67
C VAL A 179 -1.00 -11.74 -4.85
N LEU A 180 -0.34 -11.86 -6.00
CA LEU A 180 -0.70 -11.03 -7.17
C LEU A 180 -2.16 -11.17 -7.61
N PRO A 181 -2.77 -12.37 -7.68
CA PRO A 181 -4.18 -12.50 -8.00
C PRO A 181 -5.06 -11.69 -7.03
N ASP A 182 -4.85 -11.81 -5.73
CA ASP A 182 -5.62 -11.09 -4.69
C ASP A 182 -5.47 -9.57 -4.79
N LEU A 183 -4.31 -9.08 -5.27
CA LEU A 183 -4.11 -7.65 -5.56
C LEU A 183 -4.92 -7.21 -6.77
N LEU A 184 -4.91 -8.01 -7.84
CA LEU A 184 -5.64 -7.68 -9.07
C LEU A 184 -7.15 -7.76 -8.89
N ASP A 185 -7.63 -8.65 -8.02
CA ASP A 185 -9.06 -8.79 -7.70
C ASP A 185 -9.63 -7.58 -6.96
N GLN A 186 -8.79 -6.78 -6.29
CA GLN A 186 -9.20 -5.52 -5.65
C GLN A 186 -9.35 -4.35 -6.65
N VAL A 187 -8.90 -4.51 -7.90
CA VAL A 187 -8.92 -3.46 -8.91
C VAL A 187 -10.14 -3.63 -9.80
N ASP A 188 -11.17 -2.81 -9.63
CA ASP A 188 -12.41 -2.85 -10.42
C ASP A 188 -12.20 -2.34 -11.85
N GLU A 189 -11.27 -1.39 -12.06
CA GLU A 189 -11.03 -0.77 -13.34
C GLU A 189 -10.29 -1.69 -14.31
N ALA A 190 -10.39 -1.38 -15.61
CA ALA A 190 -9.60 -2.01 -16.63
C ALA A 190 -8.09 -1.83 -16.35
N VAL A 191 -7.33 -2.90 -16.47
CA VAL A 191 -5.87 -2.88 -16.30
C VAL A 191 -5.22 -3.12 -17.64
N ARG A 192 -4.46 -2.15 -18.15
CA ARG A 192 -3.73 -2.29 -19.44
C ARG A 192 -2.37 -2.97 -19.29
N GLN A 193 -1.75 -2.82 -18.12
CA GLN A 193 -0.39 -3.31 -17.88
C GLN A 193 -0.16 -3.59 -16.40
N VAL A 194 0.58 -4.64 -16.10
CA VAL A 194 1.07 -4.96 -14.76
C VAL A 194 2.59 -5.09 -14.80
N SER A 195 3.29 -4.31 -13.97
CA SER A 195 4.75 -4.35 -13.84
C SER A 195 5.15 -4.84 -12.45
N GLY A 196 6.03 -5.83 -12.40
CA GLY A 196 6.59 -6.37 -11.16
C GLY A 196 8.06 -6.76 -11.35
N ASP A 197 8.72 -7.14 -10.26
CA ASP A 197 10.08 -7.66 -10.32
C ASP A 197 10.12 -9.17 -10.69
N GLY A 198 11.31 -9.76 -10.71
CA GLY A 198 11.50 -11.18 -11.03
C GLY A 198 10.88 -12.16 -10.03
N ALA A 199 10.43 -11.71 -8.84
CA ALA A 199 9.71 -12.54 -7.88
C ALA A 199 8.31 -12.94 -8.40
N TYR A 200 7.77 -12.12 -9.31
CA TYR A 200 6.50 -12.36 -10.00
C TYR A 200 6.65 -13.18 -11.30
N ASP A 201 7.86 -13.63 -11.69
CA ASP A 201 8.07 -14.50 -12.86
C ASP A 201 7.56 -15.93 -12.58
N LYS A 202 6.26 -16.07 -12.38
CA LYS A 202 5.56 -17.32 -12.07
C LYS A 202 4.31 -17.48 -12.93
N ARG A 203 3.95 -18.72 -13.25
CA ARG A 203 2.82 -19.02 -14.14
C ARG A 203 1.51 -18.41 -13.66
N ASN A 204 1.17 -18.58 -12.38
CA ASN A 204 -0.03 -18.00 -11.79
C ASN A 204 -0.10 -16.47 -11.94
N CYS A 205 1.05 -15.78 -11.92
CA CYS A 205 1.07 -14.33 -12.14
C CYS A 205 0.69 -13.96 -13.57
N TYR A 206 1.28 -14.65 -14.56
CA TYR A 206 0.94 -14.41 -15.96
C TYR A 206 -0.50 -14.80 -16.28
N ASP A 207 -1.02 -15.86 -15.67
CA ASP A 207 -2.42 -16.28 -15.84
C ASP A 207 -3.38 -15.24 -15.26
N ALA A 208 -3.12 -14.72 -14.05
CA ALA A 208 -3.92 -13.66 -13.44
C ALA A 208 -3.89 -12.36 -14.26
N ILE A 209 -2.72 -11.96 -14.78
CA ILE A 209 -2.58 -10.77 -15.62
C ILE A 209 -3.34 -10.95 -16.95
N ARG A 210 -3.24 -12.13 -17.57
CA ARG A 210 -3.97 -12.45 -18.80
C ARG A 210 -5.48 -12.47 -18.61
N ALA A 211 -5.96 -12.95 -17.47
CA ALA A 211 -7.39 -12.92 -17.12
C ALA A 211 -7.95 -11.49 -17.02
N ARG A 212 -7.07 -10.49 -16.79
CA ARG A 212 -7.40 -9.05 -16.82
C ARG A 212 -7.18 -8.41 -18.20
N GLU A 213 -6.88 -9.19 -19.22
CA GLU A 213 -6.52 -8.73 -20.60
C GLU A 213 -5.34 -7.72 -20.58
N ALA A 214 -4.47 -7.80 -19.59
CA ALA A 214 -3.39 -6.87 -19.35
C ALA A 214 -2.05 -7.40 -19.88
N THR A 215 -1.14 -6.48 -20.20
CA THR A 215 0.24 -6.81 -20.59
C THR A 215 1.12 -6.99 -19.34
N ALA A 216 1.85 -8.11 -19.28
CA ALA A 216 2.81 -8.36 -18.21
C ALA A 216 4.19 -7.78 -18.53
N THR A 217 4.69 -6.88 -17.68
CA THR A 217 6.06 -6.33 -17.74
C THR A 217 6.85 -6.83 -16.52
N ILE A 218 7.20 -8.12 -16.56
CA ILE A 218 7.95 -8.83 -15.53
C ILE A 218 9.24 -9.35 -16.16
N PRO A 219 10.42 -9.02 -15.62
CA PRO A 219 11.69 -9.54 -16.13
C PRO A 219 11.80 -11.04 -15.79
N PRO A 220 11.90 -11.93 -16.77
CA PRO A 220 12.17 -13.33 -16.51
C PRO A 220 13.45 -13.51 -15.66
N GLN A 221 13.50 -14.53 -14.82
CA GLN A 221 14.67 -14.83 -14.00
C GLN A 221 15.92 -15.05 -14.85
N HIS A 222 17.11 -14.91 -14.27
CA HIS A 222 18.38 -15.04 -15.00
C HIS A 222 18.55 -16.41 -15.68
N ASN A 223 18.11 -17.46 -15.00
CA ASN A 223 18.15 -18.86 -15.46
C ASN A 223 16.86 -19.30 -16.16
N ALA A 224 16.00 -18.35 -16.56
CA ALA A 224 14.70 -18.64 -17.15
C ALA A 224 14.84 -19.46 -18.45
N LYS A 225 14.03 -20.52 -18.55
CA LYS A 225 13.86 -21.33 -19.77
C LYS A 225 12.52 -20.96 -20.43
N ILE A 226 12.41 -21.19 -21.73
CA ILE A 226 11.17 -21.08 -22.49
C ILE A 226 10.17 -22.08 -21.92
N TRP A 227 8.95 -21.62 -21.65
CA TRP A 227 7.88 -22.48 -21.15
C TRP A 227 7.13 -23.19 -22.27
N GLN A 228 6.97 -22.53 -23.44
CA GLN A 228 6.22 -23.02 -24.57
C GLN A 228 7.17 -23.27 -25.74
N HIS A 229 7.41 -24.55 -26.05
CA HIS A 229 8.21 -24.97 -27.20
C HIS A 229 7.35 -24.99 -28.46
N GLY A 230 7.97 -24.76 -29.61
CA GLY A 230 7.42 -24.31 -30.89
C GLY A 230 6.33 -25.11 -31.61
N ASN A 231 5.86 -26.24 -31.07
CA ASN A 231 4.93 -27.14 -31.79
C ASN A 231 3.46 -27.01 -31.29
N THR A 232 3.11 -25.90 -30.61
CA THR A 232 1.75 -25.68 -30.14
C THR A 232 1.04 -24.65 -31.02
N LYS A 233 -0.25 -24.89 -31.35
CA LYS A 233 -1.15 -23.91 -31.99
C LYS A 233 -1.61 -22.81 -31.02
N ALA A 234 -1.21 -22.88 -29.74
CA ALA A 234 -1.61 -21.92 -28.71
C ALA A 234 -0.88 -20.58 -28.91
N GLU A 235 -1.51 -19.49 -28.46
CA GLU A 235 -0.94 -18.16 -28.48
C GLU A 235 0.39 -18.11 -27.72
N ARG A 236 1.34 -17.33 -28.23
CA ARG A 236 2.69 -17.21 -27.64
C ARG A 236 2.61 -16.51 -26.29
N LEU A 237 3.19 -17.13 -25.26
CA LEU A 237 3.24 -16.55 -23.93
C LEU A 237 4.07 -15.26 -23.92
N VAL A 238 3.53 -14.18 -23.38
CA VAL A 238 4.19 -12.87 -23.25
C VAL A 238 5.55 -13.01 -22.54
N ARG A 239 5.63 -13.86 -21.52
CA ARG A 239 6.89 -14.17 -20.82
C ARG A 239 7.98 -14.70 -21.78
N ASP A 240 7.62 -15.64 -22.62
CA ASP A 240 8.57 -16.25 -23.54
C ASP A 240 8.98 -15.28 -24.65
N GLN A 241 8.07 -14.41 -25.08
CA GLN A 241 8.38 -13.31 -25.99
C GLN A 241 9.39 -12.34 -25.35
N ASN A 242 9.15 -11.93 -24.09
CA ASN A 242 10.09 -11.10 -23.33
C ASN A 242 11.45 -11.78 -23.18
N LEU A 243 11.49 -13.08 -22.89
CA LEU A 243 12.75 -13.82 -22.76
C LEU A 243 13.51 -13.88 -24.09
N ARG A 244 12.83 -14.13 -25.22
CA ARG A 244 13.44 -14.09 -26.55
C ARG A 244 13.97 -12.70 -26.87
N ARG A 245 13.19 -11.64 -26.58
CA ARG A 245 13.61 -10.26 -26.79
C ARG A 245 14.85 -9.90 -25.98
N ILE A 246 14.88 -10.29 -24.70
CA ILE A 246 16.04 -10.10 -23.83
C ILE A 246 17.29 -10.80 -24.37
N ARG A 247 17.15 -11.99 -24.95
CA ARG A 247 18.27 -12.71 -25.56
C ARG A 247 18.82 -12.00 -26.82
N GLN A 248 17.96 -11.28 -27.54
CA GLN A 248 18.34 -10.53 -28.74
C GLN A 248 19.02 -9.19 -28.43
N VAL A 249 18.41 -8.39 -27.55
CA VAL A 249 18.84 -6.99 -27.31
C VAL A 249 19.55 -6.78 -25.98
N GLY A 250 19.55 -7.78 -25.12
CA GLY A 250 20.05 -7.67 -23.76
C GLY A 250 19.01 -7.12 -22.79
N ARG A 251 19.14 -7.50 -21.51
CA ARG A 251 18.19 -7.13 -20.44
C ARG A 251 18.09 -5.63 -20.22
N GLY A 252 19.19 -4.90 -20.37
CA GLY A 252 19.24 -3.44 -20.18
C GLY A 252 18.43 -2.69 -21.24
N ALA A 253 18.58 -3.08 -22.52
CA ALA A 253 17.82 -2.50 -23.61
C ALA A 253 16.33 -2.84 -23.50
N TRP A 254 16.00 -4.11 -23.25
CA TRP A 254 14.61 -4.54 -23.03
C TRP A 254 13.92 -3.73 -21.92
N LYS A 255 14.60 -3.50 -20.77
CA LYS A 255 14.02 -2.69 -19.67
C LYS A 255 13.69 -1.27 -20.12
N LYS A 256 14.47 -0.68 -21.02
CA LYS A 256 14.19 0.66 -21.57
C LYS A 256 13.02 0.61 -22.56
N GLU A 257 12.98 -0.40 -23.43
CA GLU A 257 11.91 -0.59 -24.42
C GLU A 257 10.53 -0.71 -23.77
N VAL A 258 10.42 -1.49 -22.68
CA VAL A 258 9.13 -1.75 -21.99
C VAL A 258 8.83 -0.75 -20.86
N GLY A 259 9.65 0.28 -20.67
CA GLY A 259 9.46 1.26 -19.58
C GLY A 259 9.57 0.67 -18.18
N TYR A 260 10.32 -0.42 -17.99
CA TYR A 260 10.43 -1.15 -16.71
C TYR A 260 10.87 -0.29 -15.53
N HIS A 261 11.64 0.78 -15.76
CA HIS A 261 12.10 1.69 -14.72
C HIS A 261 10.95 2.38 -13.95
N ARG A 262 9.75 2.46 -14.55
CA ARG A 262 8.56 3.00 -13.87
C ARG A 262 8.14 2.18 -12.65
N ARG A 263 8.62 0.93 -12.51
CA ARG A 263 8.44 0.11 -11.32
C ARG A 263 8.92 0.77 -10.03
N SER A 264 9.92 1.65 -10.10
CA SER A 264 10.43 2.38 -8.94
C SER A 264 9.37 3.21 -8.20
N LEU A 265 8.20 3.46 -8.81
CA LEU A 265 7.07 4.14 -8.15
C LEU A 265 6.49 3.33 -6.98
N ALA A 266 6.43 2.01 -7.08
CA ALA A 266 6.01 1.19 -5.95
C ALA A 266 7.03 1.28 -4.80
N GLU A 267 8.34 1.21 -5.11
CA GLU A 267 9.41 1.41 -4.12
C GLU A 267 9.31 2.79 -3.45
N THR A 268 9.06 3.83 -4.24
CA THR A 268 8.86 5.21 -3.72
C THR A 268 7.63 5.29 -2.82
N THR A 269 6.54 4.62 -3.17
CA THR A 269 5.31 4.59 -2.36
C THR A 269 5.53 3.87 -1.04
N MET A 270 6.25 2.75 -1.06
CA MET A 270 6.65 2.02 0.16
C MET A 270 7.60 2.82 1.03
N PHE A 271 8.56 3.51 0.43
CA PHE A 271 9.45 4.42 1.14
C PHE A 271 8.67 5.55 1.84
N ARG A 272 7.71 6.17 1.13
CA ARG A 272 6.84 7.21 1.71
C ARG A 272 6.00 6.66 2.87
N GLU A 273 5.42 5.47 2.73
CA GLU A 273 4.66 4.81 3.79
C GLU A 273 5.50 4.66 5.06
N LYS A 274 6.70 4.11 4.93
CA LYS A 274 7.61 3.92 6.06
C LYS A 274 8.11 5.21 6.68
N MET A 275 8.45 6.20 5.85
CA MET A 275 8.94 7.50 6.34
C MET A 275 7.85 8.29 7.08
N ILE A 276 6.61 8.21 6.61
CA ILE A 276 5.49 8.95 7.20
C ILE A 276 4.93 8.22 8.43
N PHE A 277 4.77 6.90 8.39
CA PHE A 277 4.07 6.14 9.43
C PHE A 277 4.98 5.23 10.27
N GLY A 278 6.26 5.16 9.93
CA GLY A 278 7.23 4.29 10.60
C GLY A 278 7.23 2.85 10.11
N GLU A 279 8.29 2.13 10.44
CA GLU A 279 8.57 0.77 9.95
C GLU A 279 7.95 -0.36 10.80
N GLN A 280 7.08 -0.01 11.77
CA GLN A 280 6.56 -0.98 12.74
C GLN A 280 5.04 -0.89 12.88
N VAL A 281 4.43 -2.04 13.15
CA VAL A 281 3.03 -2.15 13.59
C VAL A 281 2.97 -2.53 15.06
N SER A 282 2.03 -1.96 15.82
CA SER A 282 1.93 -2.13 17.28
C SER A 282 0.76 -2.98 17.73
N ALA A 283 -0.16 -3.35 16.83
CA ALA A 283 -1.28 -4.22 17.16
C ALA A 283 -0.82 -5.63 17.53
N ARG A 284 -1.50 -6.28 18.47
CA ARG A 284 -1.14 -7.64 18.93
C ARG A 284 -1.61 -8.73 18.00
N SER A 285 -2.83 -8.60 17.43
CA SER A 285 -3.40 -9.59 16.51
C SER A 285 -3.01 -9.32 15.07
N PHE A 286 -2.98 -10.36 14.23
CA PHE A 286 -2.72 -10.23 12.80
C PHE A 286 -3.71 -9.26 12.13
N ASN A 287 -5.01 -9.43 12.39
CA ASN A 287 -6.05 -8.56 11.81
C ASN A 287 -5.84 -7.09 12.21
N GLY A 288 -5.52 -6.83 13.48
CA GLY A 288 -5.21 -5.47 13.92
C GLY A 288 -3.96 -4.88 13.28
N GLN A 289 -2.93 -5.70 12.97
CA GLN A 289 -1.72 -5.31 12.25
C GLN A 289 -2.04 -5.02 10.78
N ALA A 290 -2.84 -5.88 10.14
CA ALA A 290 -3.30 -5.69 8.77
C ALA A 290 -4.10 -4.38 8.65
N THR A 291 -5.07 -4.15 9.53
CA THR A 291 -5.84 -2.91 9.55
C THR A 291 -4.95 -1.67 9.75
N GLN A 292 -3.93 -1.73 10.63
CA GLN A 292 -2.99 -0.62 10.78
C GLN A 292 -2.30 -0.26 9.45
N LEU A 293 -1.84 -1.26 8.69
CA LEU A 293 -1.17 -1.04 7.42
C LEU A 293 -2.15 -0.53 6.35
N LEU A 294 -3.36 -1.10 6.27
CA LEU A 294 -4.38 -0.65 5.32
C LEU A 294 -4.84 0.79 5.61
N VAL A 295 -4.98 1.17 6.89
CA VAL A 295 -5.27 2.57 7.30
C VAL A 295 -4.17 3.52 6.85
N ARG A 296 -2.89 3.12 6.97
CA ARG A 296 -1.75 3.90 6.48
C ARG A 296 -1.79 4.06 4.96
N CYS A 297 -2.12 2.99 4.22
CA CYS A 297 -2.31 3.06 2.77
C CYS A 297 -3.43 4.03 2.39
N ALA A 298 -4.57 3.97 3.08
CA ALA A 298 -5.69 4.89 2.85
C ALA A 298 -5.32 6.35 3.17
N ALA A 299 -4.60 6.58 4.27
CA ALA A 299 -4.09 7.91 4.62
C ALA A 299 -3.07 8.42 3.58
N LEU A 300 -2.17 7.55 3.10
CA LEU A 300 -1.20 7.89 2.06
C LEU A 300 -1.87 8.31 0.75
N ASN A 301 -2.94 7.63 0.34
CA ASN A 301 -3.73 8.04 -0.83
C ASN A 301 -4.34 9.42 -0.63
N ARG A 302 -4.96 9.71 0.52
CA ARG A 302 -5.46 11.07 0.82
C ARG A 302 -4.36 12.12 0.74
N MET A 303 -3.16 11.82 1.24
CA MET A 303 -2.00 12.71 1.12
C MET A 303 -1.55 12.88 -0.33
N THR A 304 -1.64 11.82 -1.15
CA THR A 304 -1.32 11.87 -2.58
C THR A 304 -2.31 12.77 -3.34
N HIS A 305 -3.59 12.73 -2.99
CA HIS A 305 -4.63 13.59 -3.57
C HIS A 305 -4.45 15.10 -3.28
N LEU A 306 -3.76 15.45 -2.20
CA LEU A 306 -3.45 16.86 -1.90
C LEU A 306 -2.44 17.47 -2.86
N GLY A 307 -1.57 16.65 -3.43
CA GLY A 307 -0.55 17.05 -4.38
C GLY A 307 0.74 16.25 -4.22
N MET A 308 1.35 15.99 -5.36
CA MET A 308 2.64 15.30 -5.48
C MET A 308 3.69 16.23 -6.09
N PRO A 309 4.98 15.98 -5.81
CA PRO A 309 6.05 16.79 -6.41
C PRO A 309 6.15 16.51 -7.91
N ASP A 310 6.19 17.56 -8.73
CA ASP A 310 6.59 17.50 -10.14
C ASP A 310 8.07 17.83 -10.25
N SER A 311 8.90 16.79 -10.38
CA SER A 311 10.36 16.94 -10.40
C SER A 311 10.93 16.79 -11.80
N TYR A 312 11.93 17.61 -12.12
CA TYR A 312 12.72 17.50 -13.34
C TYR A 312 14.20 17.46 -13.04
N LYS A 313 14.96 16.86 -13.92
CA LYS A 313 16.42 16.81 -13.81
C LYS A 313 16.98 18.18 -14.15
N ALA A 314 17.75 18.77 -13.22
CA ALA A 314 18.44 20.04 -13.42
C ALA A 314 19.77 19.85 -14.17
#